data_228b09af2d5650340cdf3d5ce027e408
#
_entry.id   228b09af2d5650340cdf3d5ce027e408
#
_cell.length_a   1.000
_cell.length_b   1.000
_cell.length_c   1.000
_cell.angle_alpha   90.00
_cell.angle_beta   90.00
_cell.angle_gamma   90.00
#
_symmetry.space_group_name_H-M   'P 1'
#
loop_
_entity.id
_entity.type
_entity.pdbx_description
1 polymer ?
#
loop_
_entity_poly.entity_id
_entity_poly.type
_entity_poly.pdbx_seq_one_letter_code
_entity_poly.pdbx_strand_id
1 'polypeptide(L)'
;MKAPIRVAVTGAAGQIGYALLFRIAAGDMLGTDQPVDLHLLEITPALGALNGVVMELNDCAFPLLNNIVATDDPNVAFKDCDYALLVGAMPRKQGMERKDLLSANGGIFGPQGKAINDHASRDVKVLVVGNPANTNALIAQQNAPDLDPKCFTAMVRLDHNRAMSQLAEKTGTHNTDIKNVIIWGNHSATQYPDIHHATVKGDAAKPQVDDAWYQDTFIPDVQQRGAAIIKARGASSAASAASAAIDHMRSWALGTPEGEWVSMGIPSDGSYGIEPGVIYGYPCTCKDGKYEIVQGLDINEFSRAKMDATDAELREERAAVEHLFS
;
A
#
# COMPACT_ATOMS: atom_id res chain seq x y z
N MET A 1 0.39 29.74 -7.25
CA MET A 1 0.48 28.36 -6.67
C MET A 1 -0.78 27.61 -7.07
N LYS A 2 -0.68 26.30 -7.25
CA LYS A 2 -1.85 25.42 -7.40
C LYS A 2 -2.71 25.48 -6.14
N ALA A 3 -4.00 25.11 -6.24
CA ALA A 3 -4.82 24.93 -5.05
C ALA A 3 -4.28 23.79 -4.18
N PRO A 4 -4.32 23.91 -2.84
CA PRO A 4 -3.92 22.82 -1.97
C PRO A 4 -4.76 21.56 -2.17
N ILE A 5 -4.11 20.39 -2.12
CA ILE A 5 -4.73 19.06 -2.14
C ILE A 5 -4.82 18.56 -0.70
N ARG A 6 -5.95 17.99 -0.31
CA ARG A 6 -6.16 17.43 1.02
C ARG A 6 -5.71 15.98 1.09
N VAL A 7 -4.77 15.71 1.99
CA VAL A 7 -4.19 14.39 2.24
C VAL A 7 -4.49 13.97 3.66
N ALA A 8 -5.34 12.97 3.83
CA ALA A 8 -5.63 12.38 5.14
C ALA A 8 -4.64 11.24 5.44
N VAL A 9 -4.13 11.19 6.67
CA VAL A 9 -3.24 10.12 7.15
C VAL A 9 -3.73 9.64 8.51
N THR A 10 -4.02 8.34 8.64
CA THR A 10 -4.39 7.71 9.92
C THR A 10 -3.19 7.10 10.61
N GLY A 11 -3.22 6.99 11.94
CA GLY A 11 -2.03 6.55 12.68
C GLY A 11 -0.87 7.53 12.54
N ALA A 12 -1.20 8.82 12.45
CA ALA A 12 -0.28 9.89 12.06
C ALA A 12 0.86 10.12 13.06
N ALA A 13 0.66 9.80 14.34
CA ALA A 13 1.69 9.86 15.38
C ALA A 13 2.53 8.58 15.50
N GLY A 14 2.19 7.51 14.76
CA GLY A 14 2.95 6.27 14.72
C GLY A 14 4.25 6.40 13.91
N GLN A 15 5.14 5.39 14.00
CA GLN A 15 6.45 5.45 13.34
C GLN A 15 6.36 5.59 11.81
N ILE A 16 5.41 4.90 11.16
CA ILE A 16 5.21 5.02 9.71
C ILE A 16 4.63 6.40 9.39
N GLY A 17 3.60 6.85 10.14
CA GLY A 17 3.01 8.18 10.00
C GLY A 17 4.05 9.27 10.12
N TYR A 18 4.85 9.24 11.18
CA TYR A 18 5.94 10.18 11.41
C TYR A 18 6.94 10.23 10.24
N ALA A 19 7.39 9.07 9.74
CA ALA A 19 8.30 9.02 8.60
C ALA A 19 7.65 9.49 7.28
N LEU A 20 6.33 9.38 7.15
CA LEU A 20 5.56 9.67 5.94
C LEU A 20 5.25 11.17 5.80
N LEU A 21 4.81 11.80 6.88
CA LEU A 21 4.23 13.14 6.87
C LEU A 21 5.22 14.22 6.39
N PHE A 22 6.45 14.17 6.86
CA PHE A 22 7.50 15.15 6.48
C PHE A 22 7.84 15.04 4.99
N ARG A 23 7.82 13.84 4.43
CA ARG A 23 8.07 13.61 3.02
C ARG A 23 6.89 14.05 2.14
N ILE A 24 5.65 13.85 2.60
CA ILE A 24 4.46 14.41 1.90
C ILE A 24 4.55 15.94 1.89
N ALA A 25 4.84 16.55 3.04
CA ALA A 25 4.97 18.00 3.18
C ALA A 25 6.14 18.58 2.35
N ALA A 26 7.21 17.80 2.14
CA ALA A 26 8.33 18.17 1.28
C ALA A 26 8.05 18.04 -0.23
N GLY A 27 6.93 17.40 -0.62
CA GLY A 27 6.55 17.25 -2.02
C GLY A 27 6.94 15.92 -2.67
N ASP A 28 7.43 14.95 -1.90
CA ASP A 28 7.86 13.64 -2.44
C ASP A 28 6.71 12.86 -3.08
N MET A 29 5.48 13.02 -2.57
CA MET A 29 4.31 12.28 -3.04
C MET A 29 3.66 12.89 -4.28
N LEU A 30 3.38 14.19 -4.27
CA LEU A 30 2.56 14.87 -5.29
C LEU A 30 3.35 15.85 -6.16
N GLY A 31 4.67 15.93 -5.99
CA GLY A 31 5.54 16.82 -6.73
C GLY A 31 5.88 18.11 -5.95
N THR A 32 6.94 18.77 -6.41
CA THR A 32 7.57 19.90 -5.71
C THR A 32 6.83 21.25 -5.92
N ASP A 33 5.73 21.24 -6.63
CA ASP A 33 4.91 22.43 -6.92
C ASP A 33 3.45 22.30 -6.45
N GLN A 34 3.10 21.17 -5.77
CA GLN A 34 1.76 20.91 -5.28
C GLN A 34 1.65 21.17 -3.77
N PRO A 35 0.97 22.25 -3.34
CA PRO A 35 0.66 22.49 -1.94
C PRO A 35 -0.29 21.41 -1.38
N VAL A 36 -0.16 21.11 -0.09
CA VAL A 36 -0.99 20.12 0.60
C VAL A 36 -1.57 20.67 1.91
N ASP A 37 -2.80 20.26 2.20
CA ASP A 37 -3.40 20.32 3.52
C ASP A 37 -3.32 18.91 4.14
N LEU A 38 -2.68 18.77 5.28
CA LEU A 38 -2.56 17.49 5.99
C LEU A 38 -3.70 17.36 7.00
N HIS A 39 -4.51 16.31 6.86
CA HIS A 39 -5.52 15.90 7.81
C HIS A 39 -5.03 14.67 8.56
N LEU A 40 -4.72 14.82 9.85
CA LEU A 40 -4.05 13.83 10.66
C LEU A 40 -5.02 13.20 11.65
N LEU A 41 -5.27 11.91 11.50
CA LEU A 41 -6.18 11.15 12.34
C LEU A 41 -5.40 10.26 13.32
N GLU A 42 -5.75 10.36 14.58
CA GLU A 42 -5.27 9.48 15.64
C GLU A 42 -6.37 9.07 16.59
N ILE A 43 -6.11 8.05 17.39
CA ILE A 43 -6.97 7.72 18.52
C ILE A 43 -6.83 8.76 19.64
N THR A 44 -7.90 9.02 20.38
CA THR A 44 -7.93 10.04 21.46
C THR A 44 -6.72 9.96 22.40
N PRO A 45 -6.25 8.78 22.87
CA PRO A 45 -5.08 8.71 23.75
C PRO A 45 -3.76 9.15 23.10
N ALA A 46 -3.67 9.18 21.77
CA ALA A 46 -2.46 9.56 21.03
C ALA A 46 -2.46 11.02 20.55
N LEU A 47 -3.52 11.80 20.81
CA LEU A 47 -3.61 13.21 20.40
C LEU A 47 -2.48 14.06 20.96
N GLY A 48 -1.99 13.76 22.18
CA GLY A 48 -0.84 14.45 22.75
C GLY A 48 0.44 14.25 21.94
N ALA A 49 0.70 13.02 21.50
CA ALA A 49 1.84 12.70 20.62
C ALA A 49 1.65 13.33 19.23
N LEU A 50 0.43 13.28 18.68
CA LEU A 50 0.10 13.91 17.41
C LEU A 50 0.37 15.41 17.43
N ASN A 51 0.03 16.09 18.53
CA ASN A 51 0.31 17.51 18.68
C ASN A 51 1.81 17.81 18.61
N GLY A 52 2.66 16.94 19.20
CA GLY A 52 4.11 17.04 19.04
C GLY A 52 4.57 16.94 17.60
N VAL A 53 4.00 16.01 16.82
CA VAL A 53 4.29 15.87 15.38
C VAL A 53 3.87 17.13 14.60
N VAL A 54 2.73 17.72 14.95
CA VAL A 54 2.27 18.99 14.34
C VAL A 54 3.26 20.13 14.61
N MET A 55 3.80 20.21 15.85
CA MET A 55 4.83 21.21 16.17
C MET A 55 6.08 21.04 15.31
N GLU A 56 6.58 19.81 15.15
CA GLU A 56 7.75 19.55 14.30
C GLU A 56 7.49 19.82 12.81
N LEU A 57 6.29 19.51 12.30
CA LEU A 57 5.91 19.88 10.93
C LEU A 57 5.94 21.40 10.73
N ASN A 58 5.47 22.16 11.71
CA ASN A 58 5.53 23.63 11.68
C ASN A 58 6.97 24.14 11.77
N ASP A 59 7.81 23.53 12.59
CA ASP A 59 9.23 23.90 12.76
C ASP A 59 10.04 23.66 11.46
N CYS A 60 9.64 22.69 10.64
CA CYS A 60 10.26 22.45 9.32
C CYS A 60 9.96 23.56 8.30
N ALA A 61 8.94 24.37 8.50
CA ALA A 61 8.56 25.48 7.59
C ALA A 61 8.48 25.07 6.11
N PHE A 62 7.91 23.90 5.83
CA PHE A 62 7.79 23.39 4.45
C PHE A 62 6.99 24.34 3.55
N PRO A 63 7.52 24.77 2.42
CA PRO A 63 6.85 25.74 1.53
C PRO A 63 5.56 25.19 0.89
N LEU A 64 5.39 23.86 0.84
CA LEU A 64 4.21 23.20 0.27
C LEU A 64 3.15 22.84 1.34
N LEU A 65 3.48 22.91 2.62
CA LEU A 65 2.53 22.65 3.70
C LEU A 65 1.67 23.90 3.92
N ASN A 66 0.40 23.85 3.49
CA ASN A 66 -0.51 24.98 3.58
C ASN A 66 -1.28 24.99 4.91
N ASN A 67 -1.79 23.81 5.35
CA ASN A 67 -2.55 23.68 6.60
C ASN A 67 -2.41 22.31 7.22
N ILE A 68 -2.65 22.21 8.54
CA ILE A 68 -2.71 20.96 9.29
C ILE A 68 -3.98 20.91 10.12
N VAL A 69 -4.73 19.81 10.00
CA VAL A 69 -5.86 19.48 10.85
C VAL A 69 -5.51 18.21 11.63
N ALA A 70 -5.44 18.27 12.96
CA ALA A 70 -5.20 17.11 13.82
C ALA A 70 -6.49 16.79 14.60
N THR A 71 -6.94 15.53 14.55
CA THR A 71 -8.25 15.13 15.11
C THR A 71 -8.29 13.65 15.45
N ASP A 72 -9.24 13.27 16.31
CA ASP A 72 -9.64 11.88 16.56
C ASP A 72 -11.02 11.54 15.94
N ASP A 73 -11.63 12.48 15.20
CA ASP A 73 -12.87 12.28 14.46
C ASP A 73 -12.60 11.97 12.99
N PRO A 74 -12.90 10.74 12.51
CA PRO A 74 -12.70 10.38 11.11
C PRO A 74 -13.55 11.23 10.13
N ASN A 75 -14.70 11.75 10.55
CA ASN A 75 -15.52 12.61 9.68
C ASN A 75 -14.82 13.95 9.41
N VAL A 76 -14.10 14.47 10.39
CA VAL A 76 -13.28 15.68 10.23
C VAL A 76 -12.03 15.40 9.39
N ALA A 77 -11.37 14.26 9.67
CA ALA A 77 -10.14 13.89 8.95
C ALA A 77 -10.37 13.68 7.46
N PHE A 78 -11.44 12.98 7.08
CA PHE A 78 -11.72 12.64 5.69
C PHE A 78 -12.54 13.68 4.92
N LYS A 79 -12.91 14.79 5.57
CA LYS A 79 -13.71 15.83 4.92
C LYS A 79 -13.01 16.40 3.69
N ASP A 80 -13.64 16.22 2.53
CA ASP A 80 -13.18 16.69 1.22
C ASP A 80 -11.74 16.25 0.89
N CYS A 81 -11.26 15.11 1.44
CA CYS A 81 -9.92 14.65 1.13
C CYS A 81 -9.84 14.03 -0.28
N ASP A 82 -8.74 14.32 -0.96
CA ASP A 82 -8.44 13.81 -2.29
C ASP A 82 -7.58 12.54 -2.22
N TYR A 83 -6.81 12.41 -1.15
CA TYR A 83 -5.94 11.27 -0.86
C TYR A 83 -6.11 10.83 0.59
N ALA A 84 -6.19 9.54 0.83
CA ALA A 84 -6.26 8.97 2.17
C ALA A 84 -5.28 7.81 2.32
N LEU A 85 -4.33 7.92 3.26
CA LEU A 85 -3.38 6.86 3.59
C LEU A 85 -3.79 6.28 4.95
N LEU A 86 -4.36 5.07 4.94
CA LEU A 86 -4.85 4.37 6.12
C LEU A 86 -3.73 3.52 6.70
N VAL A 87 -2.93 4.13 7.57
CA VAL A 87 -1.72 3.55 8.18
C VAL A 87 -2.00 2.90 9.51
N GLY A 88 -2.87 3.52 10.32
CA GLY A 88 -3.23 3.03 11.65
C GLY A 88 -3.97 1.68 11.59
N ALA A 89 -3.44 0.69 12.29
CA ALA A 89 -4.05 -0.63 12.41
C ALA A 89 -3.73 -1.25 13.77
N MET A 90 -4.54 -2.23 14.20
CA MET A 90 -4.24 -3.03 15.38
C MET A 90 -3.08 -4.00 15.07
N PRO A 91 -1.93 -3.89 15.73
CA PRO A 91 -0.84 -4.83 15.53
C PRO A 91 -1.19 -6.21 16.09
N ARG A 92 -0.67 -7.27 15.44
CA ARG A 92 -0.81 -8.63 15.97
C ARG A 92 -0.06 -8.75 17.30
N LYS A 93 -0.79 -9.15 18.34
CA LYS A 93 -0.22 -9.43 19.67
C LYS A 93 0.11 -10.94 19.79
N GLN A 94 1.02 -11.27 20.68
CA GLN A 94 1.34 -12.66 20.98
C GLN A 94 0.09 -13.41 21.49
N GLY A 95 -0.19 -14.58 20.92
CA GLY A 95 -1.37 -15.37 21.25
C GLY A 95 -2.67 -14.97 20.54
N MET A 96 -2.66 -13.90 19.74
CA MET A 96 -3.83 -13.48 18.96
C MET A 96 -3.99 -14.38 17.73
N GLU A 97 -5.17 -14.99 17.57
CA GLU A 97 -5.52 -15.72 16.35
C GLU A 97 -5.75 -14.76 15.16
N ARG A 98 -5.66 -15.29 13.93
CA ARG A 98 -5.85 -14.51 12.72
C ARG A 98 -7.23 -13.85 12.67
N LYS A 99 -8.27 -14.61 13.02
CA LYS A 99 -9.66 -14.10 13.03
C LYS A 99 -9.87 -12.95 14.01
N ASP A 100 -9.19 -12.98 15.17
CA ASP A 100 -9.31 -11.92 16.17
C ASP A 100 -8.65 -10.63 15.67
N LEU A 101 -7.51 -10.76 14.98
CA LEU A 101 -6.84 -9.63 14.34
C LEU A 101 -7.71 -9.02 13.23
N LEU A 102 -8.30 -9.84 12.38
CA LEU A 102 -9.21 -9.40 11.32
C LEU A 102 -10.44 -8.67 11.90
N SER A 103 -11.05 -9.24 12.93
CA SER A 103 -12.21 -8.62 13.60
C SER A 103 -11.86 -7.28 14.27
N ALA A 104 -10.71 -7.22 14.97
CA ALA A 104 -10.25 -5.99 15.62
C ALA A 104 -9.95 -4.87 14.60
N ASN A 105 -9.35 -5.22 13.47
CA ASN A 105 -9.12 -4.26 12.38
C ASN A 105 -10.41 -3.88 11.66
N GLY A 106 -11.39 -4.77 11.57
CA GLY A 106 -12.73 -4.45 11.06
C GLY A 106 -13.40 -3.30 11.83
N GLY A 107 -13.21 -3.27 13.15
CA GLY A 107 -13.66 -2.16 14.00
C GLY A 107 -12.97 -0.81 13.73
N ILE A 108 -11.84 -0.83 13.01
CA ILE A 108 -11.10 0.37 12.59
C ILE A 108 -11.48 0.75 11.15
N PHE A 109 -11.36 -0.18 10.21
CA PHE A 109 -11.48 0.10 8.78
C PHE A 109 -12.93 0.22 8.29
N GLY A 110 -13.89 -0.43 8.94
CA GLY A 110 -15.31 -0.24 8.65
C GLY A 110 -15.77 1.21 8.88
N PRO A 111 -15.63 1.76 10.10
CA PRO A 111 -15.96 3.15 10.37
C PRO A 111 -15.20 4.17 9.52
N GLN A 112 -13.91 3.90 9.21
CA GLN A 112 -13.13 4.75 8.31
C GLN A 112 -13.66 4.70 6.88
N GLY A 113 -14.01 3.51 6.37
CA GLY A 113 -14.64 3.34 5.06
C GLY A 113 -15.94 4.14 4.95
N LYS A 114 -16.80 4.06 5.99
CA LYS A 114 -18.04 4.84 6.06
C LYS A 114 -17.75 6.35 6.08
N ALA A 115 -16.81 6.83 6.87
CA ALA A 115 -16.47 8.25 6.92
C ALA A 115 -15.91 8.75 5.59
N ILE A 116 -15.11 7.94 4.89
CA ILE A 116 -14.63 8.24 3.53
C ILE A 116 -15.80 8.31 2.56
N ASN A 117 -16.74 7.35 2.62
CA ASN A 117 -17.96 7.37 1.80
C ASN A 117 -18.75 8.66 1.94
N ASP A 118 -18.94 9.09 3.19
CA ASP A 118 -19.83 10.19 3.52
C ASP A 118 -19.18 11.57 3.30
N HIS A 119 -17.86 11.67 3.38
CA HIS A 119 -17.18 12.97 3.50
C HIS A 119 -16.05 13.23 2.50
N ALA A 120 -15.44 12.20 1.90
CA ALA A 120 -14.32 12.38 0.98
C ALA A 120 -14.76 12.85 -0.42
N SER A 121 -13.81 13.31 -1.20
CA SER A 121 -13.96 13.52 -2.64
C SER A 121 -14.47 12.26 -3.33
N ARG A 122 -15.32 12.39 -4.34
CA ARG A 122 -15.90 11.21 -5.05
C ARG A 122 -14.86 10.40 -5.84
N ASP A 123 -13.74 10.99 -6.16
CA ASP A 123 -12.58 10.38 -6.82
C ASP A 123 -11.36 10.25 -5.90
N VAL A 124 -11.60 10.19 -4.59
CA VAL A 124 -10.58 9.99 -3.55
C VAL A 124 -9.70 8.77 -3.85
N LYS A 125 -8.41 8.89 -3.61
CA LYS A 125 -7.44 7.81 -3.74
C LYS A 125 -7.05 7.29 -2.37
N VAL A 126 -7.49 6.08 -2.06
CA VAL A 126 -7.29 5.45 -0.75
C VAL A 126 -6.20 4.38 -0.84
N LEU A 127 -5.16 4.50 -0.04
CA LEU A 127 -4.13 3.49 0.13
C LEU A 127 -4.19 2.92 1.55
N VAL A 128 -4.43 1.64 1.67
CA VAL A 128 -4.35 0.92 2.95
C VAL A 128 -2.95 0.35 3.14
N VAL A 129 -2.31 0.78 4.22
CA VAL A 129 -0.96 0.36 4.64
C VAL A 129 -1.03 -0.56 5.86
N GLY A 130 -2.01 -0.34 6.74
CA GLY A 130 -2.23 -1.10 7.96
C GLY A 130 -2.57 -2.57 7.66
N ASN A 131 -1.83 -3.50 8.31
CA ASN A 131 -1.99 -4.94 8.08
C ASN A 131 -3.15 -5.57 8.87
N PRO A 132 -3.80 -6.58 8.26
CA PRO A 132 -3.62 -7.17 6.92
C PRO A 132 -4.17 -6.24 5.81
N ALA A 133 -3.25 -5.69 4.99
CA ALA A 133 -3.55 -4.56 4.12
C ALA A 133 -4.66 -4.84 3.09
N ASN A 134 -4.59 -5.99 2.39
CA ASN A 134 -5.57 -6.32 1.36
C ASN A 134 -6.98 -6.49 1.95
N THR A 135 -7.11 -7.22 3.05
CA THR A 135 -8.41 -7.45 3.68
C THR A 135 -8.94 -6.19 4.36
N ASN A 136 -8.09 -5.36 4.97
CA ASN A 136 -8.48 -4.07 5.52
C ASN A 136 -8.97 -3.11 4.42
N ALA A 137 -8.34 -3.13 3.24
CA ALA A 137 -8.79 -2.36 2.08
C ALA A 137 -10.17 -2.84 1.59
N LEU A 138 -10.40 -4.14 1.57
CA LEU A 138 -11.71 -4.71 1.24
C LEU A 138 -12.79 -4.28 2.25
N ILE A 139 -12.50 -4.33 3.55
CA ILE A 139 -13.43 -3.88 4.59
C ILE A 139 -13.78 -2.40 4.40
N ALA A 140 -12.78 -1.54 4.21
CA ALA A 140 -13.03 -0.12 3.98
C ALA A 140 -13.86 0.13 2.71
N GLN A 141 -13.53 -0.55 1.61
CA GLN A 141 -14.26 -0.49 0.34
C GLN A 141 -15.72 -0.92 0.49
N GLN A 142 -15.98 -2.04 1.17
CA GLN A 142 -17.34 -2.58 1.35
C GLN A 142 -18.21 -1.71 2.28
N ASN A 143 -17.58 -0.84 3.06
CA ASN A 143 -18.26 0.17 3.88
C ASN A 143 -18.33 1.55 3.21
N ALA A 144 -18.03 1.64 1.90
CA ALA A 144 -18.11 2.85 1.10
C ALA A 144 -18.88 2.61 -0.21
N PRO A 145 -20.19 2.25 -0.13
CA PRO A 145 -20.96 1.79 -1.27
C PRO A 145 -21.22 2.84 -2.37
N ASP A 146 -21.10 4.13 -2.04
CA ASP A 146 -21.35 5.22 -2.99
C ASP A 146 -20.08 5.64 -3.77
N LEU A 147 -18.92 5.05 -3.45
CA LEU A 147 -17.66 5.30 -4.13
C LEU A 147 -17.35 4.20 -5.15
N ASP A 148 -16.63 4.56 -6.21
CA ASP A 148 -16.08 3.54 -7.12
C ASP A 148 -15.13 2.62 -6.32
N PRO A 149 -15.31 1.29 -6.37
CA PRO A 149 -14.39 0.33 -5.76
C PRO A 149 -12.91 0.58 -6.10
N LYS A 150 -12.63 1.13 -7.28
CA LYS A 150 -11.27 1.50 -7.71
C LYS A 150 -10.63 2.62 -6.90
N CYS A 151 -11.38 3.33 -6.08
CA CYS A 151 -10.83 4.30 -5.13
C CYS A 151 -9.97 3.64 -4.05
N PHE A 152 -10.15 2.34 -3.77
CA PHE A 152 -9.49 1.63 -2.67
C PHE A 152 -8.38 0.71 -3.16
N THR A 153 -7.18 0.89 -2.59
CA THR A 153 -6.00 0.09 -2.90
C THR A 153 -5.29 -0.37 -1.63
N ALA A 154 -4.52 -1.46 -1.74
CA ALA A 154 -3.65 -1.98 -0.68
C ALA A 154 -2.18 -1.89 -1.08
N MET A 155 -1.30 -1.67 -0.11
CA MET A 155 0.12 -1.50 -0.35
C MET A 155 0.85 -2.84 -0.50
N VAL A 156 1.22 -3.19 -1.72
CA VAL A 156 2.20 -4.24 -2.05
C VAL A 156 3.50 -3.64 -2.62
N ARG A 157 3.60 -2.31 -2.62
CA ARG A 157 4.76 -1.59 -3.15
C ARG A 157 6.04 -1.84 -2.35
N LEU A 158 5.92 -2.05 -1.04
CA LEU A 158 7.09 -2.40 -0.22
C LEU A 158 7.69 -3.74 -0.66
N ASP A 159 6.87 -4.73 -0.95
CA ASP A 159 7.30 -6.04 -1.44
C ASP A 159 7.91 -5.91 -2.85
N HIS A 160 7.31 -5.10 -3.70
CA HIS A 160 7.85 -4.74 -5.02
C HIS A 160 9.27 -4.12 -4.90
N ASN A 161 9.45 -3.14 -4.03
CA ASN A 161 10.75 -2.49 -3.80
C ASN A 161 11.78 -3.48 -3.22
N ARG A 162 11.37 -4.40 -2.35
CA ARG A 162 12.21 -5.48 -1.83
C ARG A 162 12.65 -6.43 -2.93
N ALA A 163 11.73 -6.83 -3.81
CA ALA A 163 12.03 -7.69 -4.95
C ALA A 163 13.03 -7.02 -5.90
N MET A 164 12.82 -5.74 -6.21
CA MET A 164 13.78 -4.96 -7.03
C MET A 164 15.17 -4.93 -6.40
N SER A 165 15.25 -4.63 -5.10
CA SER A 165 16.53 -4.52 -4.39
C SER A 165 17.29 -5.85 -4.35
N GLN A 166 16.62 -6.96 -4.10
CA GLN A 166 17.26 -8.29 -4.07
C GLN A 166 17.71 -8.74 -5.46
N LEU A 167 16.91 -8.45 -6.50
CA LEU A 167 17.29 -8.76 -7.87
C LEU A 167 18.50 -7.92 -8.30
N ALA A 168 18.54 -6.64 -7.95
CA ALA A 168 19.67 -5.76 -8.22
C ALA A 168 20.96 -6.26 -7.52
N GLU A 169 20.86 -6.66 -6.26
CA GLU A 169 21.97 -7.25 -5.50
C GLU A 169 22.50 -8.53 -6.16
N LYS A 170 21.61 -9.46 -6.53
CA LYS A 170 21.95 -10.73 -7.20
C LYS A 170 22.66 -10.52 -8.53
N THR A 171 22.23 -9.53 -9.31
CA THR A 171 22.75 -9.25 -10.64
C THR A 171 23.93 -8.25 -10.64
N GLY A 172 24.28 -7.70 -9.48
CA GLY A 172 25.35 -6.71 -9.36
C GLY A 172 25.02 -5.38 -10.07
N THR A 173 23.73 -4.99 -10.10
CA THR A 173 23.25 -3.77 -10.77
C THR A 173 22.66 -2.79 -9.78
N HIS A 174 22.28 -1.59 -10.24
CA HIS A 174 21.57 -0.62 -9.44
C HIS A 174 20.05 -0.85 -9.47
N ASN A 175 19.33 -0.44 -8.42
CA ASN A 175 17.87 -0.58 -8.36
C ASN A 175 17.14 0.08 -9.55
N THR A 176 17.68 1.16 -10.09
CA THR A 176 17.11 1.84 -11.27
C THR A 176 17.21 1.03 -12.57
N ASP A 177 18.07 0.01 -12.59
CA ASP A 177 18.22 -0.91 -13.73
C ASP A 177 17.19 -2.03 -13.73
N ILE A 178 16.45 -2.20 -12.61
CA ILE A 178 15.42 -3.23 -12.45
C ILE A 178 14.07 -2.62 -12.78
N LYS A 179 13.35 -3.26 -13.71
CA LYS A 179 12.00 -2.83 -14.13
C LYS A 179 11.05 -4.02 -14.14
N ASN A 180 9.76 -3.70 -14.00
CA ASN A 180 8.68 -4.62 -14.30
C ASN A 180 8.65 -5.91 -13.46
N VAL A 181 9.15 -5.88 -12.21
CA VAL A 181 8.84 -6.94 -11.25
C VAL A 181 7.36 -6.92 -10.92
N ILE A 182 6.80 -8.04 -10.49
CA ILE A 182 5.39 -8.14 -10.09
C ILE A 182 5.30 -8.76 -8.70
N ILE A 183 4.43 -8.22 -7.89
CA ILE A 183 3.95 -8.88 -6.66
C ILE A 183 2.50 -9.27 -6.91
N TRP A 184 2.25 -10.56 -7.05
CA TRP A 184 0.92 -11.11 -7.17
C TRP A 184 0.32 -11.40 -5.79
N GLY A 185 -0.97 -11.10 -5.63
CA GLY A 185 -1.79 -11.57 -4.51
C GLY A 185 -1.76 -10.71 -3.25
N ASN A 186 -1.73 -11.41 -2.11
CA ASN A 186 -1.87 -10.84 -0.78
C ASN A 186 -0.53 -10.30 -0.24
N HIS A 187 -0.57 -9.19 0.49
CA HIS A 187 0.58 -8.72 1.27
C HIS A 187 0.79 -9.62 2.51
N SER A 188 1.24 -10.85 2.28
CA SER A 188 1.43 -11.90 3.30
C SER A 188 2.59 -12.83 2.95
N ALA A 189 2.75 -13.91 3.69
CA ALA A 189 3.72 -14.96 3.37
C ALA A 189 3.38 -15.77 2.10
N THR A 190 2.18 -15.60 1.53
CA THR A 190 1.78 -16.23 0.26
C THR A 190 1.99 -15.30 -0.96
N GLN A 191 2.36 -14.05 -0.76
CA GLN A 191 2.68 -13.15 -1.87
C GLN A 191 3.64 -13.81 -2.86
N TYR A 192 3.43 -13.59 -4.14
CA TYR A 192 4.30 -14.16 -5.14
C TYR A 192 5.10 -13.07 -5.88
N PRO A 193 6.40 -12.88 -5.53
CA PRO A 193 7.29 -12.01 -6.28
C PRO A 193 7.73 -12.70 -7.57
N ASP A 194 7.30 -12.14 -8.70
CA ASP A 194 7.49 -12.69 -10.04
C ASP A 194 8.47 -11.83 -10.84
N ILE A 195 9.50 -12.47 -11.41
CA ILE A 195 10.52 -11.84 -12.26
C ILE A 195 10.50 -12.33 -13.71
N HIS A 196 9.50 -13.14 -14.10
CA HIS A 196 9.45 -13.69 -15.46
C HIS A 196 9.31 -12.62 -16.54
N HIS A 197 8.67 -11.50 -16.19
CA HIS A 197 8.49 -10.33 -17.06
C HIS A 197 9.38 -9.13 -16.69
N ALA A 198 10.19 -9.29 -15.64
CA ALA A 198 11.10 -8.24 -15.21
C ALA A 198 12.30 -8.11 -16.14
N THR A 199 12.91 -6.92 -16.14
CA THR A 199 14.13 -6.66 -16.87
C THR A 199 15.24 -6.14 -15.95
N VAL A 200 16.49 -6.44 -16.31
CA VAL A 200 17.72 -5.92 -15.73
C VAL A 200 18.50 -5.25 -16.84
N LYS A 201 18.69 -3.92 -16.76
CA LYS A 201 19.32 -3.11 -17.83
C LYS A 201 18.67 -3.28 -19.21
N GLY A 202 17.36 -3.56 -19.24
CA GLY A 202 16.59 -3.76 -20.47
C GLY A 202 16.53 -5.20 -20.97
N ASP A 203 17.37 -6.10 -20.46
CA ASP A 203 17.35 -7.52 -20.80
C ASP A 203 16.46 -8.32 -19.84
N ALA A 204 15.88 -9.43 -20.31
CA ALA A 204 15.04 -10.28 -19.47
C ALA A 204 15.76 -10.72 -18.19
N ALA A 205 15.11 -10.58 -17.04
CA ALA A 205 15.71 -10.86 -15.74
C ALA A 205 15.84 -12.36 -15.45
N LYS A 206 14.80 -13.14 -15.78
CA LYS A 206 14.75 -14.57 -15.41
C LYS A 206 15.93 -15.41 -15.95
N PRO A 207 16.41 -15.22 -17.20
CA PRO A 207 17.60 -15.92 -17.69
C PRO A 207 18.91 -15.53 -17.00
N GLN A 208 18.97 -14.43 -16.26
CA GLN A 208 20.17 -13.94 -15.57
C GLN A 208 20.35 -14.54 -14.16
N VAL A 209 19.37 -15.34 -13.69
CA VAL A 209 19.40 -15.98 -12.39
C VAL A 209 19.03 -17.45 -12.51
N ASP A 210 19.61 -18.29 -11.66
CA ASP A 210 19.28 -19.71 -11.62
C ASP A 210 17.94 -19.98 -10.89
N ASP A 211 17.30 -21.11 -11.24
CA ASP A 211 16.00 -21.49 -10.67
C ASP A 211 16.07 -21.76 -9.16
N ALA A 212 17.16 -22.33 -8.69
CA ALA A 212 17.32 -22.62 -7.27
C ALA A 212 17.38 -21.31 -6.46
N TRP A 213 18.15 -20.33 -6.90
CA TRP A 213 18.16 -19.02 -6.25
C TRP A 213 16.77 -18.36 -6.29
N TYR A 214 16.11 -18.41 -7.44
CA TYR A 214 14.79 -17.78 -7.59
C TYR A 214 13.75 -18.39 -6.65
N GLN A 215 13.67 -19.73 -6.61
CA GLN A 215 12.64 -20.45 -5.87
C GLN A 215 12.96 -20.60 -4.38
N ASP A 216 14.23 -20.88 -4.04
CA ASP A 216 14.63 -21.26 -2.69
C ASP A 216 15.23 -20.11 -1.87
N THR A 217 15.56 -18.99 -2.53
CA THR A 217 16.13 -17.80 -1.87
C THR A 217 15.28 -16.57 -2.10
N PHE A 218 15.14 -16.12 -3.36
CA PHE A 218 14.50 -14.85 -3.69
C PHE A 218 13.05 -14.77 -3.22
N ILE A 219 12.21 -15.75 -3.59
CA ILE A 219 10.80 -15.76 -3.20
C ILE A 219 10.64 -15.79 -1.68
N PRO A 220 11.25 -16.73 -0.93
CA PRO A 220 11.15 -16.75 0.53
C PRO A 220 11.70 -15.50 1.21
N ASP A 221 12.80 -14.95 0.72
CA ASP A 221 13.41 -13.76 1.31
C ASP A 221 12.52 -12.51 1.14
N VAL A 222 11.88 -12.33 0.00
CA VAL A 222 10.91 -11.25 -0.20
C VAL A 222 9.71 -11.44 0.71
N GLN A 223 9.15 -12.66 0.75
CA GLN A 223 7.99 -13.01 1.60
C GLN A 223 8.24 -12.77 3.09
N GLN A 224 9.45 -13.10 3.57
CA GLN A 224 9.80 -13.09 5.00
C GLN A 224 10.61 -11.86 5.43
N ARG A 225 10.89 -10.91 4.54
CA ARG A 225 11.73 -9.73 4.85
C ARG A 225 11.20 -8.94 6.05
N GLY A 226 9.89 -8.81 6.20
CA GLY A 226 9.30 -8.16 7.37
C GLY A 226 9.68 -8.81 8.69
N ALA A 227 9.62 -10.13 8.77
CA ALA A 227 10.03 -10.89 9.95
C ALA A 227 11.54 -10.79 10.22
N ALA A 228 12.37 -10.80 9.18
CA ALA A 228 13.81 -10.61 9.28
C ALA A 228 14.17 -9.22 9.85
N ILE A 229 13.47 -8.17 9.42
CA ILE A 229 13.66 -6.82 9.94
C ILE A 229 13.26 -6.74 11.42
N ILE A 230 12.12 -7.32 11.81
CA ILE A 230 11.70 -7.36 13.22
C ILE A 230 12.76 -8.08 14.08
N LYS A 231 13.28 -9.21 13.61
CA LYS A 231 14.33 -9.96 14.31
C LYS A 231 15.62 -9.13 14.48
N ALA A 232 16.01 -8.38 13.46
CA ALA A 232 17.23 -7.60 13.48
C ALA A 232 17.10 -6.27 14.23
N ARG A 233 15.97 -5.56 14.06
CA ARG A 233 15.75 -4.18 14.53
C ARG A 233 14.96 -4.13 15.86
N GLY A 234 14.24 -5.20 16.22
CA GLY A 234 13.32 -5.20 17.37
C GLY A 234 11.99 -4.47 17.11
N ALA A 235 11.77 -3.99 15.89
CA ALA A 235 10.55 -3.28 15.49
C ALA A 235 10.23 -3.53 14.02
N SER A 236 8.97 -3.35 13.64
CA SER A 236 8.51 -3.45 12.24
C SER A 236 9.15 -2.39 11.34
N SER A 237 9.14 -2.63 10.04
CA SER A 237 9.51 -1.64 9.03
C SER A 237 8.67 -0.37 9.21
N ALA A 238 9.31 0.78 9.24
CA ALA A 238 8.63 2.07 9.32
C ALA A 238 9.04 2.98 8.15
N ALA A 239 10.30 3.38 8.05
CA ALA A 239 10.76 4.28 6.99
C ALA A 239 10.60 3.69 5.59
N SER A 240 10.89 2.38 5.40
CA SER A 240 10.70 1.72 4.11
C SER A 240 9.22 1.55 3.75
N ALA A 241 8.35 1.32 4.74
CA ALA A 241 6.91 1.30 4.51
C ALA A 241 6.39 2.70 4.12
N ALA A 242 6.84 3.76 4.78
CA ALA A 242 6.52 5.14 4.42
C ALA A 242 7.00 5.47 2.99
N SER A 243 8.24 5.07 2.64
CA SER A 243 8.78 5.26 1.28
C SER A 243 7.92 4.55 0.23
N ALA A 244 7.56 3.29 0.47
CA ALA A 244 6.73 2.52 -0.45
C ALA A 244 5.31 3.11 -0.60
N ALA A 245 4.73 3.64 0.49
CA ALA A 245 3.43 4.33 0.43
C ALA A 245 3.51 5.59 -0.44
N ILE A 246 4.58 6.39 -0.30
CA ILE A 246 4.84 7.54 -1.17
C ILE A 246 5.00 7.09 -2.62
N ASP A 247 5.81 6.07 -2.90
CA ASP A 247 6.03 5.56 -4.25
C ASP A 247 4.71 5.07 -4.91
N HIS A 248 3.86 4.38 -4.13
CA HIS A 248 2.56 3.92 -4.60
C HIS A 248 1.68 5.10 -5.01
N MET A 249 1.48 6.05 -4.08
CA MET A 249 0.62 7.20 -4.32
C MET A 249 1.18 8.12 -5.40
N ARG A 250 2.50 8.30 -5.46
CA ARG A 250 3.18 9.07 -6.50
C ARG A 250 2.95 8.46 -7.88
N SER A 251 3.11 7.15 -8.02
CA SER A 251 2.82 6.45 -9.29
C SER A 251 1.37 6.63 -9.69
N TRP A 252 0.42 6.51 -8.76
CA TRP A 252 -1.00 6.69 -9.04
C TRP A 252 -1.34 8.13 -9.43
N ALA A 253 -0.78 9.12 -8.72
CA ALA A 253 -1.08 10.53 -8.95
C ALA A 253 -0.40 11.10 -10.21
N LEU A 254 0.88 10.76 -10.42
CA LEU A 254 1.73 11.38 -11.44
C LEU A 254 1.98 10.49 -12.66
N GLY A 255 1.60 9.21 -12.60
CA GLY A 255 1.78 8.24 -13.67
C GLY A 255 3.03 7.36 -13.51
N THR A 256 3.04 6.26 -14.26
CA THR A 256 4.20 5.39 -14.46
C THR A 256 4.92 5.76 -15.75
N PRO A 257 6.24 5.56 -15.85
CA PRO A 257 6.95 5.72 -17.12
C PRO A 257 6.38 4.80 -18.21
N GLU A 258 6.50 5.21 -19.47
CA GLU A 258 6.05 4.41 -20.61
C GLU A 258 6.78 3.06 -20.63
N GLY A 259 6.01 1.97 -20.81
CA GLY A 259 6.53 0.60 -20.81
C GLY A 259 6.90 0.04 -19.44
N GLU A 260 6.69 0.79 -18.35
CA GLU A 260 6.94 0.33 -16.99
C GLU A 260 5.62 0.20 -16.20
N TRP A 261 5.59 -0.78 -15.30
CA TRP A 261 4.50 -0.96 -14.35
C TRP A 261 4.98 -1.07 -12.92
N VAL A 262 4.03 -0.94 -12.01
CA VAL A 262 4.24 -1.09 -10.57
C VAL A 262 3.23 -2.09 -10.02
N SER A 263 3.52 -2.71 -8.89
CA SER A 263 2.55 -3.59 -8.23
C SER A 263 1.63 -2.80 -7.32
N MET A 264 0.32 -3.01 -7.47
CA MET A 264 -0.73 -2.41 -6.65
C MET A 264 -1.72 -3.48 -6.20
N GLY A 265 -2.14 -3.44 -4.94
CA GLY A 265 -3.27 -4.23 -4.46
C GLY A 265 -4.57 -3.52 -4.83
N ILE A 266 -5.36 -4.09 -5.71
CA ILE A 266 -6.55 -3.47 -6.28
C ILE A 266 -7.72 -4.46 -6.34
N PRO A 267 -8.97 -3.98 -6.48
CA PRO A 267 -10.12 -4.87 -6.66
C PRO A 267 -9.94 -5.82 -7.83
N SER A 268 -10.09 -7.12 -7.57
CA SER A 268 -10.05 -8.15 -8.61
C SER A 268 -11.25 -8.00 -9.57
N ASP A 269 -11.00 -8.18 -10.87
CA ASP A 269 -11.97 -7.95 -11.94
C ASP A 269 -12.11 -9.13 -12.92
N GLY A 270 -11.52 -10.29 -12.61
CA GLY A 270 -11.45 -11.44 -13.48
C GLY A 270 -10.14 -11.54 -14.28
N SER A 271 -9.33 -10.49 -14.29
CA SER A 271 -8.01 -10.51 -14.94
C SER A 271 -7.16 -11.65 -14.39
N TYR A 272 -6.46 -12.35 -15.29
CA TYR A 272 -5.63 -13.50 -14.98
C TYR A 272 -6.36 -14.65 -14.28
N GLY A 273 -7.69 -14.73 -14.40
CA GLY A 273 -8.52 -15.76 -13.77
C GLY A 273 -8.73 -15.58 -12.27
N ILE A 274 -8.44 -14.41 -11.73
CA ILE A 274 -8.74 -14.06 -10.34
C ILE A 274 -10.13 -13.42 -10.28
N GLU A 275 -11.10 -14.21 -9.81
CA GLU A 275 -12.50 -13.78 -9.75
C GLU A 275 -12.69 -12.51 -8.89
N PRO A 276 -13.71 -11.67 -9.20
CA PRO A 276 -14.02 -10.50 -8.41
C PRO A 276 -14.25 -10.79 -6.92
N GLY A 277 -14.04 -9.80 -6.08
CA GLY A 277 -14.44 -9.81 -4.67
C GLY A 277 -13.30 -9.84 -3.66
N VAL A 278 -12.06 -9.72 -4.09
CA VAL A 278 -10.89 -9.53 -3.21
C VAL A 278 -10.07 -8.32 -3.67
N ILE A 279 -9.20 -7.84 -2.80
CA ILE A 279 -8.14 -6.89 -3.18
C ILE A 279 -6.89 -7.71 -3.44
N TYR A 280 -6.43 -7.75 -4.68
CA TYR A 280 -5.35 -8.62 -5.15
C TYR A 280 -4.20 -7.80 -5.75
N GLY A 281 -2.96 -8.21 -5.53
CA GLY A 281 -1.78 -7.57 -6.12
C GLY A 281 -1.66 -7.87 -7.61
N TYR A 282 -1.60 -6.82 -8.43
CA TYR A 282 -1.45 -6.87 -9.88
C TYR A 282 -0.36 -5.94 -10.39
N PRO A 283 0.24 -6.20 -11.56
CA PRO A 283 1.00 -5.20 -12.30
C PRO A 283 0.06 -4.14 -12.87
N CYS A 284 0.32 -2.88 -12.57
CA CYS A 284 -0.51 -1.76 -13.00
C CYS A 284 0.31 -0.66 -13.64
N THR A 285 -0.20 -0.11 -14.74
CA THR A 285 0.22 1.20 -15.24
C THR A 285 -0.68 2.28 -14.67
N CYS A 286 -0.13 3.47 -14.48
CA CYS A 286 -0.86 4.63 -13.98
C CYS A 286 -0.73 5.80 -14.94
N LYS A 287 -1.86 6.49 -15.20
CA LYS A 287 -1.91 7.69 -16.03
C LYS A 287 -3.10 8.56 -15.63
N ASP A 288 -2.90 9.86 -15.58
CA ASP A 288 -3.95 10.85 -15.29
C ASP A 288 -4.76 10.54 -14.02
N GLY A 289 -4.08 10.07 -12.97
CA GLY A 289 -4.69 9.72 -11.69
C GLY A 289 -5.52 8.43 -11.70
N LYS A 290 -5.42 7.62 -12.74
CA LYS A 290 -6.08 6.30 -12.87
C LYS A 290 -5.03 5.21 -13.00
N TYR A 291 -5.40 3.99 -12.64
CA TYR A 291 -4.58 2.80 -12.86
C TYR A 291 -5.32 1.79 -13.75
N GLU A 292 -4.55 1.01 -14.47
CA GLU A 292 -5.04 -0.10 -15.28
C GLU A 292 -4.16 -1.33 -15.07
N ILE A 293 -4.79 -2.53 -15.00
CA ILE A 293 -4.06 -3.79 -14.94
C ILE A 293 -3.37 -4.03 -16.28
N VAL A 294 -2.07 -4.31 -16.24
CA VAL A 294 -1.34 -4.78 -17.43
C VAL A 294 -1.91 -6.13 -17.87
N GLN A 295 -2.36 -6.23 -19.10
CA GLN A 295 -2.98 -7.42 -19.65
C GLN A 295 -2.01 -8.21 -20.55
N GLY A 296 -2.32 -9.50 -20.78
CA GLY A 296 -1.66 -10.31 -21.80
C GLY A 296 -0.28 -10.85 -21.41
N LEU A 297 0.07 -10.81 -20.12
CA LEU A 297 1.30 -11.46 -19.65
C LEU A 297 1.12 -12.98 -19.61
N ASP A 298 2.10 -13.71 -20.12
CA ASP A 298 2.10 -15.17 -20.08
C ASP A 298 2.33 -15.67 -18.64
N ILE A 299 1.43 -16.53 -18.18
CA ILE A 299 1.51 -17.13 -16.82
C ILE A 299 1.84 -18.61 -16.98
N ASN A 300 3.05 -19.00 -16.60
CA ASN A 300 3.47 -20.39 -16.60
C ASN A 300 2.83 -21.18 -15.45
N GLU A 301 2.94 -22.51 -15.45
CA GLU A 301 2.33 -23.38 -14.43
C GLU A 301 2.83 -23.10 -13.00
N PHE A 302 4.12 -22.81 -12.83
CA PHE A 302 4.70 -22.45 -11.54
C PHE A 302 4.08 -21.16 -10.99
N SER A 303 4.03 -20.12 -11.81
CA SER A 303 3.41 -18.83 -11.44
C SER A 303 1.92 -19.01 -11.15
N ARG A 304 1.21 -19.79 -11.95
CA ARG A 304 -0.22 -20.07 -11.75
C ARG A 304 -0.46 -20.70 -10.37
N ALA A 305 0.29 -21.73 -10.02
CA ALA A 305 0.14 -22.38 -8.71
C ALA A 305 0.39 -21.42 -7.53
N LYS A 306 1.35 -20.49 -7.66
CA LYS A 306 1.62 -19.48 -6.64
C LYS A 306 0.49 -18.42 -6.57
N MET A 307 -0.01 -17.99 -7.72
CA MET A 307 -1.12 -17.03 -7.81
C MET A 307 -2.41 -17.59 -7.21
N ASP A 308 -2.72 -18.86 -7.49
CA ASP A 308 -3.90 -19.53 -6.96
C ASP A 308 -3.82 -19.72 -5.43
N ALA A 309 -2.64 -20.03 -4.91
CA ALA A 309 -2.43 -20.19 -3.46
C ALA A 309 -2.67 -18.87 -2.70
N THR A 310 -2.20 -17.74 -3.22
CA THR A 310 -2.41 -16.44 -2.57
C THR A 310 -3.84 -15.92 -2.75
N ASP A 311 -4.52 -16.24 -3.87
CA ASP A 311 -5.96 -15.98 -4.04
C ASP A 311 -6.81 -16.76 -3.04
N ALA A 312 -6.52 -18.05 -2.86
CA ALA A 312 -7.20 -18.89 -1.87
C ALA A 312 -7.10 -18.29 -0.46
N GLU A 313 -5.92 -17.81 -0.04
CA GLU A 313 -5.75 -17.12 1.25
C GLU A 313 -6.63 -15.87 1.36
N LEU A 314 -6.69 -15.03 0.33
CA LEU A 314 -7.54 -13.84 0.31
C LEU A 314 -9.03 -14.19 0.40
N ARG A 315 -9.47 -15.28 -0.23
CA ARG A 315 -10.86 -15.76 -0.15
C ARG A 315 -11.20 -16.24 1.26
N GLU A 316 -10.29 -16.92 1.93
CA GLU A 316 -10.45 -17.31 3.34
C GLU A 316 -10.53 -16.07 4.25
N GLU A 317 -9.66 -15.08 4.06
CA GLU A 317 -9.71 -13.82 4.81
C GLU A 317 -11.02 -13.08 4.58
N ARG A 318 -11.48 -12.97 3.33
CA ARG A 318 -12.77 -12.36 2.99
C ARG A 318 -13.92 -13.05 3.73
N ALA A 319 -13.99 -14.37 3.66
CA ALA A 319 -15.06 -15.14 4.34
C ALA A 319 -15.08 -14.89 5.85
N ALA A 320 -13.90 -14.72 6.47
CA ALA A 320 -13.78 -14.44 7.89
C ALA A 320 -14.29 -13.05 8.30
N VAL A 321 -14.34 -12.09 7.38
CA VAL A 321 -14.72 -10.68 7.65
C VAL A 321 -16.03 -10.25 6.97
N GLU A 322 -16.73 -11.14 6.26
CA GLU A 322 -17.93 -10.82 5.49
C GLU A 322 -19.03 -10.20 6.36
N HIS A 323 -19.09 -10.58 7.64
CA HIS A 323 -20.00 -9.99 8.62
C HIS A 323 -19.73 -8.51 8.97
N LEU A 324 -18.60 -7.95 8.51
CA LEU A 324 -18.21 -6.55 8.71
C LEU A 324 -18.56 -5.66 7.50
N PHE A 325 -19.09 -6.24 6.45
CA PHE A 325 -19.53 -5.51 5.26
C PHE A 325 -20.89 -4.87 5.49
N SER A 326 -21.09 -3.64 5.06
CA SER A 326 -22.35 -2.89 5.18
C SER A 326 -23.17 -2.93 3.90
#